data_27d4710799b28f7f2d15e7ad2a483ba0
#
_entry.id   27d4710799b28f7f2d15e7ad2a483ba0
#
_cell.length_a   1.000
_cell.length_b   1.000
_cell.length_c   1.000
_cell.angle_alpha   90.00
_cell.angle_beta   90.00
_cell.angle_gamma   90.00
#
_symmetry.space_group_name_H-M   'P 1'
#
loop_
_entity.id
_entity.type
_entity.pdbx_description
1 polymer ?
#
loop_
_entity_poly.entity_id
_entity_poly.type
_entity_poly.pdbx_seq_one_letter_code
_entity_poly.pdbx_strand_id
1 'polypeptide(L)'
;GFSADGLHAGFKKRKMDFGWIVSEKPASVAGVYTTNKVIAAPLIVTKTSVKKAGKMRAIVVNSGVANSCTGTQGLEDAYTMQEWTAEKLGVEPDMIGVASTGIIGELLPMDTLKNGLSKLVVNGNANDFAKAILTTDTATKTIAVTETFGRDVVTMAGVAKGSGMI
;
A
#
# COMPACT_ATOMS: atom_id res chain seq x y z
N GLY A 1 3.92 16.96 4.80
CA GLY A 1 3.93 15.75 5.57
C GLY A 1 3.58 14.51 4.78
N PHE A 2 2.36 14.01 4.95
CA PHE A 2 1.84 12.85 4.23
C PHE A 2 0.64 13.23 3.40
N SER A 3 0.50 12.59 2.23
CA SER A 3 -0.68 12.64 1.38
C SER A 3 -1.09 11.24 0.97
N ALA A 4 -2.33 11.08 0.52
CA ALA A 4 -2.82 9.80 0.04
C ALA A 4 -3.76 10.00 -1.15
N ASP A 5 -3.90 8.97 -1.95
CA ASP A 5 -4.82 8.92 -3.07
C ASP A 5 -5.31 7.51 -3.32
N GLY A 6 -6.52 7.37 -3.87
CA GLY A 6 -7.10 6.09 -4.20
C GLY A 6 -8.05 6.19 -5.39
N LEU A 7 -8.13 5.09 -6.15
CA LEU A 7 -8.97 5.03 -7.34
C LEU A 7 -9.50 3.61 -7.60
N HIS A 8 -10.40 3.52 -8.56
CA HIS A 8 -10.79 2.25 -9.15
C HIS A 8 -9.89 1.97 -10.36
N ALA A 9 -8.94 1.05 -10.19
CA ALA A 9 -8.05 0.61 -11.27
C ALA A 9 -8.63 -0.54 -12.10
N GLY A 10 -9.47 -1.39 -11.48
CA GLY A 10 -10.09 -2.54 -12.11
C GLY A 10 -9.72 -3.89 -11.50
N PHE A 11 -9.08 -3.93 -10.32
CA PHE A 11 -8.89 -5.16 -9.56
C PHE A 11 -10.22 -5.73 -9.04
N LYS A 12 -11.18 -4.85 -8.77
CA LYS A 12 -12.57 -5.18 -8.40
C LYS A 12 -13.54 -4.67 -9.45
N LYS A 13 -14.75 -5.22 -9.47
CA LYS A 13 -15.76 -4.86 -10.49
C LYS A 13 -16.26 -3.41 -10.40
N ARG A 14 -16.39 -2.83 -9.22
CA ARG A 14 -17.08 -1.54 -9.02
C ARG A 14 -16.54 -0.65 -7.90
N LYS A 15 -15.66 -1.13 -7.02
CA LYS A 15 -15.20 -0.38 -5.85
C LYS A 15 -13.78 0.12 -6.10
N MET A 16 -13.39 1.18 -5.40
CA MET A 16 -11.99 1.58 -5.33
C MET A 16 -11.13 0.42 -4.87
N ASP A 17 -9.97 0.25 -5.45
CA ASP A 17 -9.18 -0.96 -5.31
C ASP A 17 -7.66 -0.76 -5.42
N PHE A 18 -7.22 0.47 -5.65
CA PHE A 18 -5.83 0.81 -5.76
C PHE A 18 -5.54 2.19 -5.18
N GLY A 19 -4.43 2.34 -4.46
CA GLY A 19 -4.08 3.60 -3.86
C GLY A 19 -2.71 3.60 -3.21
N TRP A 20 -2.27 4.76 -2.75
CA TRP A 20 -1.01 4.94 -2.05
C TRP A 20 -1.08 5.97 -0.92
N ILE A 21 -0.13 5.87 0.00
CA ILE A 21 0.23 6.94 0.93
C ILE A 21 1.65 7.36 0.57
N VAL A 22 1.88 8.67 0.42
CA VAL A 22 3.17 9.25 0.05
C VAL A 22 3.62 10.21 1.13
N SER A 23 4.87 10.13 1.53
CA SER A 23 5.54 11.12 2.38
C SER A 23 6.31 12.12 1.52
N GLU A 24 6.28 13.39 1.85
CA GLU A 24 7.05 14.43 1.15
C GLU A 24 8.56 14.23 1.27
N LYS A 25 9.01 13.62 2.35
CA LYS A 25 10.41 13.31 2.66
C LYS A 25 10.54 11.85 3.08
N PRO A 26 11.74 11.24 3.00
CA PRO A 26 11.94 9.92 3.57
C PRO A 26 11.54 9.86 5.04
N ALA A 27 10.48 9.13 5.35
CA ALA A 27 9.95 8.97 6.71
C ALA A 27 10.52 7.70 7.35
N SER A 28 10.83 7.75 8.63
CA SER A 28 11.19 6.55 9.40
C SER A 28 10.04 5.55 9.36
N VAL A 29 10.37 4.30 9.16
CA VAL A 29 9.39 3.21 9.01
C VAL A 29 9.68 2.07 9.97
N ALA A 30 8.63 1.51 10.52
CA ALA A 30 8.65 0.24 11.25
C ALA A 30 7.45 -0.60 10.82
N GLY A 31 7.56 -1.91 10.92
CA GLY A 31 6.50 -2.83 10.53
C GLY A 31 6.41 -4.03 11.46
N VAL A 32 5.18 -4.48 11.69
CA VAL A 32 4.89 -5.78 12.29
C VAL A 32 4.35 -6.71 11.18
N TYR A 33 4.74 -7.96 11.23
CA TYR A 33 4.47 -8.92 10.17
C TYR A 33 3.88 -10.20 10.74
N THR A 34 3.37 -11.05 9.86
CA THR A 34 2.80 -12.35 10.23
C THR A 34 3.86 -13.31 10.77
N THR A 35 3.46 -14.17 11.69
CA THR A 35 4.19 -15.36 12.13
C THR A 35 3.87 -16.60 11.27
N ASN A 36 2.93 -16.49 10.32
CA ASN A 36 2.59 -17.55 9.39
C ASN A 36 3.81 -17.94 8.54
N LYS A 37 3.99 -19.23 8.31
CA LYS A 37 5.08 -19.76 7.46
C LYS A 37 4.83 -19.52 5.96
N VAL A 38 3.56 -19.42 5.56
CA VAL A 38 3.17 -19.08 4.20
C VAL A 38 3.04 -17.56 4.12
N ILE A 39 4.08 -16.90 3.62
CA ILE A 39 4.19 -15.44 3.56
C ILE A 39 3.86 -14.96 2.15
N ALA A 40 2.96 -14.01 2.03
CA ALA A 40 2.61 -13.40 0.75
C ALA A 40 3.77 -12.58 0.17
N ALA A 41 3.91 -12.56 -1.14
CA ALA A 41 4.97 -11.88 -1.86
C ALA A 41 5.12 -10.39 -1.48
N PRO A 42 4.06 -9.58 -1.38
CA PRO A 42 4.16 -8.18 -0.97
C PRO A 42 4.77 -7.98 0.43
N LEU A 43 4.49 -8.91 1.36
CA LEU A 43 5.09 -8.87 2.69
C LEU A 43 6.60 -9.11 2.66
N ILE A 44 7.05 -10.04 1.82
CA ILE A 44 8.49 -10.35 1.65
C ILE A 44 9.21 -9.11 1.14
N VAL A 45 8.70 -8.48 0.08
CA VAL A 45 9.28 -7.27 -0.53
C VAL A 45 9.32 -6.13 0.48
N THR A 46 8.19 -5.78 1.08
CA THR A 46 8.11 -4.67 2.04
C THR A 46 8.99 -4.89 3.28
N LYS A 47 8.99 -6.10 3.85
CA LYS A 47 9.86 -6.44 4.99
C LYS A 47 11.34 -6.30 4.65
N THR A 48 11.74 -6.70 3.44
CA THR A 48 13.11 -6.55 2.95
C THR A 48 13.50 -5.08 2.85
N SER A 49 12.65 -4.25 2.27
CA SER A 49 12.87 -2.80 2.13
C SER A 49 12.95 -2.09 3.48
N VAL A 50 12.01 -2.38 4.42
CA VAL A 50 12.05 -1.83 5.78
C VAL A 50 13.36 -2.19 6.48
N LYS A 51 13.81 -3.45 6.37
CA LYS A 51 15.06 -3.89 7.00
C LYS A 51 16.29 -3.22 6.39
N LYS A 52 16.29 -3.00 5.07
CA LYS A 52 17.43 -2.44 4.35
C LYS A 52 17.55 -0.93 4.53
N ALA A 53 16.46 -0.19 4.34
CA ALA A 53 16.47 1.27 4.28
C ALA A 53 16.08 1.93 5.61
N GLY A 54 15.21 1.32 6.42
CA GLY A 54 14.67 1.92 7.65
C GLY A 54 13.85 3.19 7.43
N LYS A 55 13.64 3.56 6.16
CA LYS A 55 12.89 4.74 5.72
C LYS A 55 12.06 4.39 4.49
N MET A 56 10.93 5.08 4.32
CA MET A 56 10.08 4.96 3.13
C MET A 56 9.57 6.32 2.64
N ARG A 57 9.27 6.39 1.35
CA ARG A 57 8.62 7.51 0.68
C ARG A 57 7.15 7.22 0.39
N ALA A 58 6.80 5.97 0.15
CA ALA A 58 5.42 5.59 -0.10
C ALA A 58 5.12 4.14 0.29
N ILE A 59 3.83 3.89 0.47
CA ILE A 59 3.26 2.54 0.50
C ILE A 59 2.14 2.51 -0.54
N VAL A 60 2.24 1.61 -1.52
CA VAL A 60 1.23 1.38 -2.54
C VAL A 60 0.46 0.10 -2.25
N VAL A 61 -0.86 0.14 -2.42
CA VAL A 61 -1.77 -0.93 -2.00
C VAL A 61 -2.77 -1.24 -3.11
N ASN A 62 -2.95 -2.51 -3.43
CA ASN A 62 -4.11 -2.97 -4.17
C ASN A 62 -5.03 -3.85 -3.32
N SER A 63 -6.32 -3.84 -3.66
CA SER A 63 -7.31 -4.75 -3.11
C SER A 63 -8.12 -5.43 -4.22
N GLY A 64 -8.46 -6.69 -4.02
CA GLY A 64 -9.10 -7.56 -4.99
C GLY A 64 -8.29 -8.83 -5.24
N VAL A 65 -6.97 -8.71 -5.35
CA VAL A 65 -6.01 -9.81 -5.49
C VAL A 65 -4.95 -9.68 -4.41
N ALA A 66 -4.69 -10.76 -3.68
CA ALA A 66 -3.78 -10.76 -2.52
C ALA A 66 -2.31 -10.96 -2.89
N ASN A 67 -2.04 -11.45 -4.09
CA ASN A 67 -0.70 -11.89 -4.50
C ASN A 67 -0.05 -12.79 -3.44
N SER A 68 -0.79 -13.78 -3.00
CA SER A 68 -0.39 -14.78 -2.00
C SER A 68 -0.52 -16.18 -2.59
N CYS A 69 0.42 -17.07 -2.28
CA CYS A 69 0.52 -18.41 -2.87
C CYS A 69 0.69 -18.38 -4.40
N THR A 70 1.39 -17.41 -4.92
CA THR A 70 1.59 -17.14 -6.36
C THR A 70 2.99 -17.51 -6.87
N GLY A 71 3.79 -18.15 -6.01
CA GLY A 71 5.13 -18.64 -6.38
C GLY A 71 6.11 -17.54 -6.76
N THR A 72 7.06 -17.88 -7.63
CA THR A 72 8.11 -16.97 -8.10
C THR A 72 7.55 -15.79 -8.86
N GLN A 73 6.56 -16.03 -9.74
CA GLN A 73 5.94 -14.95 -10.52
C GLN A 73 5.31 -13.89 -9.63
N GLY A 74 4.58 -14.29 -8.59
CA GLY A 74 4.00 -13.31 -7.66
C GLY A 74 5.03 -12.48 -6.91
N LEU A 75 6.21 -13.04 -6.64
CA LEU A 75 7.32 -12.28 -6.06
C LEU A 75 7.89 -11.27 -7.06
N GLU A 76 8.08 -11.67 -8.32
CA GLU A 76 8.51 -10.79 -9.41
C GLU A 76 7.49 -9.66 -9.63
N ASP A 77 6.20 -9.97 -9.64
CA ASP A 77 5.12 -8.99 -9.77
C ASP A 77 5.14 -7.97 -8.61
N ALA A 78 5.42 -8.42 -7.38
CA ALA A 78 5.51 -7.54 -6.22
C ALA A 78 6.73 -6.59 -6.30
N TYR A 79 7.87 -7.07 -6.77
CA TYR A 79 9.04 -6.23 -7.06
C TYR A 79 8.75 -5.25 -8.19
N THR A 80 8.11 -5.69 -9.26
CA THR A 80 7.72 -4.83 -10.38
C THR A 80 6.76 -3.71 -9.94
N MET A 81 5.78 -4.03 -9.07
CA MET A 81 4.91 -3.03 -8.46
C MET A 81 5.71 -2.00 -7.66
N GLN A 82 6.72 -2.44 -6.92
CA GLN A 82 7.64 -1.58 -6.17
C GLN A 82 8.44 -0.67 -7.09
N GLU A 83 9.08 -1.23 -8.11
CA GLU A 83 9.93 -0.53 -9.08
C GLU A 83 9.14 0.53 -9.85
N TRP A 84 7.98 0.19 -10.40
CA TRP A 84 7.14 1.14 -11.12
C TRP A 84 6.66 2.30 -10.23
N THR A 85 6.37 2.00 -8.96
CA THR A 85 6.00 3.05 -8.00
C THR A 85 7.19 3.96 -7.67
N ALA A 86 8.37 3.39 -7.52
CA ALA A 86 9.60 4.12 -7.28
C ALA A 86 9.96 5.03 -8.46
N GLU A 87 9.87 4.51 -9.69
CA GLU A 87 10.09 5.27 -10.92
C GLU A 87 9.14 6.47 -11.00
N LYS A 88 7.85 6.25 -10.75
CA LYS A 88 6.84 7.34 -10.77
C LYS A 88 7.12 8.44 -9.76
N LEU A 89 7.68 8.10 -8.60
CA LEU A 89 7.99 9.05 -7.52
C LEU A 89 9.43 9.59 -7.59
N GLY A 90 10.27 9.07 -8.50
CA GLY A 90 11.67 9.46 -8.63
C GLY A 90 12.51 9.11 -7.40
N VAL A 91 12.31 7.92 -6.84
CA VAL A 91 13.00 7.44 -5.63
C VAL A 91 13.55 6.03 -5.85
N GLU A 92 14.44 5.60 -4.95
CA GLU A 92 14.95 4.22 -4.98
C GLU A 92 13.85 3.20 -4.63
N PRO A 93 13.83 2.01 -5.24
CA PRO A 93 12.81 0.98 -4.97
C PRO A 93 12.66 0.62 -3.49
N ASP A 94 13.75 0.55 -2.73
CA ASP A 94 13.73 0.25 -1.30
C ASP A 94 12.98 1.31 -0.46
N MET A 95 12.68 2.46 -1.02
CA MET A 95 11.87 3.51 -0.39
C MET A 95 10.35 3.27 -0.55
N ILE A 96 9.95 2.20 -1.22
CA ILE A 96 8.55 1.88 -1.49
C ILE A 96 8.14 0.60 -0.77
N GLY A 97 7.08 0.67 0.02
CA GLY A 97 6.36 -0.50 0.51
C GLY A 97 5.25 -0.90 -0.45
N VAL A 98 5.03 -2.19 -0.60
CA VAL A 98 3.92 -2.76 -1.37
C VAL A 98 3.02 -3.61 -0.49
N ALA A 99 1.71 -3.54 -0.71
CA ALA A 99 0.73 -4.36 -0.01
C ALA A 99 -0.39 -4.77 -0.95
N SER A 100 -0.85 -6.01 -0.81
CA SER A 100 -1.95 -6.56 -1.59
C SER A 100 -2.92 -7.30 -0.68
N THR A 101 -4.20 -7.22 -0.98
CA THR A 101 -5.24 -7.94 -0.24
C THR A 101 -6.36 -8.39 -1.20
N GLY A 102 -6.95 -9.54 -0.94
CA GLY A 102 -8.03 -10.07 -1.77
C GLY A 102 -7.93 -11.57 -1.99
N ILE A 103 -8.21 -12.01 -3.20
CA ILE A 103 -8.22 -13.42 -3.59
C ILE A 103 -6.79 -13.98 -3.54
N ILE A 104 -6.63 -15.16 -2.93
CA ILE A 104 -5.38 -15.90 -2.81
C ILE A 104 -5.21 -16.83 -4.02
N GLY A 105 -3.98 -17.02 -4.48
CA GLY A 105 -3.65 -17.94 -5.59
C GLY A 105 -3.78 -17.32 -6.98
N GLU A 106 -4.19 -16.06 -7.09
CA GLU A 106 -4.25 -15.33 -8.35
C GLU A 106 -3.05 -14.39 -8.49
N LEU A 107 -2.47 -14.32 -9.68
CA LEU A 107 -1.44 -13.35 -10.05
C LEU A 107 -2.02 -11.95 -10.17
N LEU A 108 -1.19 -10.95 -9.91
CA LEU A 108 -1.57 -9.56 -10.12
C LEU A 108 -1.81 -9.28 -11.60
N PRO A 109 -2.94 -8.66 -11.98
CA PRO A 109 -3.14 -8.18 -13.35
C PRO A 109 -2.25 -6.95 -13.59
N MET A 110 -1.03 -7.18 -14.06
CA MET A 110 0.04 -6.16 -14.12
C MET A 110 -0.32 -4.99 -15.04
N ASP A 111 -1.06 -5.19 -16.12
CA ASP A 111 -1.55 -4.11 -16.97
C ASP A 111 -2.53 -3.20 -16.22
N THR A 112 -3.43 -3.79 -15.41
CA THR A 112 -4.36 -3.05 -14.54
C THR A 112 -3.59 -2.23 -13.51
N LEU A 113 -2.55 -2.83 -12.90
CA LEU A 113 -1.68 -2.17 -11.95
C LEU A 113 -0.98 -0.97 -12.58
N LYS A 114 -0.34 -1.15 -13.74
CA LYS A 114 0.38 -0.10 -14.47
C LYS A 114 -0.54 1.06 -14.85
N ASN A 115 -1.72 0.74 -15.39
CA ASN A 115 -2.73 1.73 -15.74
C ASN A 115 -3.28 2.47 -14.52
N GLY A 116 -3.52 1.77 -13.40
CA GLY A 116 -3.93 2.38 -12.14
C GLY A 116 -2.85 3.31 -11.59
N LEU A 117 -1.61 2.85 -11.56
CA LEU A 117 -0.48 3.62 -11.05
C LEU A 117 -0.28 4.93 -11.83
N SER A 118 -0.45 4.91 -13.15
CA SER A 118 -0.32 6.14 -13.97
C SER A 118 -1.30 7.25 -13.56
N LYS A 119 -2.46 6.90 -13.01
CA LYS A 119 -3.54 7.81 -12.63
C LYS A 119 -3.45 8.33 -11.18
N LEU A 120 -2.73 7.65 -10.29
CA LEU A 120 -2.54 8.10 -8.91
C LEU A 120 -1.80 9.44 -8.88
N VAL A 121 -2.23 10.34 -8.00
CA VAL A 121 -1.62 11.66 -7.79
C VAL A 121 -1.12 11.85 -6.36
N VAL A 122 -0.06 12.62 -6.17
CA VAL A 122 0.57 12.78 -4.84
C VAL A 122 -0.36 13.47 -3.86
N ASN A 123 -1.10 14.50 -4.27
CA ASN A 123 -2.02 15.26 -3.42
C ASN A 123 -3.48 14.94 -3.75
N GLY A 124 -3.82 13.66 -3.74
CA GLY A 124 -5.16 13.16 -4.04
C GLY A 124 -6.10 13.19 -2.82
N ASN A 125 -7.01 12.24 -2.77
CA ASN A 125 -8.05 12.14 -1.75
C ASN A 125 -7.80 10.97 -0.79
N ALA A 126 -7.43 11.28 0.45
CA ALA A 126 -7.17 10.28 1.49
C ALA A 126 -8.40 9.39 1.81
N ASN A 127 -9.62 9.92 1.67
CA ASN A 127 -10.84 9.12 1.85
C ASN A 127 -10.97 8.05 0.76
N ASP A 128 -10.48 8.31 -0.44
CA ASP A 128 -10.52 7.35 -1.52
C ASP A 128 -9.46 6.25 -1.33
N PHE A 129 -8.29 6.59 -0.75
CA PHE A 129 -7.34 5.59 -0.27
C PHE A 129 -7.97 4.67 0.79
N ALA A 130 -8.67 5.24 1.79
CA ALA A 130 -9.33 4.46 2.83
C ALA A 130 -10.37 3.49 2.28
N LYS A 131 -11.06 3.84 1.19
CA LYS A 131 -11.97 2.94 0.45
C LYS A 131 -11.23 1.91 -0.39
N ALA A 132 -10.11 2.31 -1.00
CA ALA A 132 -9.34 1.46 -1.91
C ALA A 132 -8.73 0.23 -1.22
N ILE A 133 -8.37 0.33 0.05
CA ILE A 133 -7.78 -0.78 0.81
C ILE A 133 -8.80 -1.81 1.32
N LEU A 134 -10.11 -1.52 1.26
CA LEU A 134 -11.16 -2.40 1.77
C LEU A 134 -11.40 -3.60 0.85
N THR A 135 -11.78 -4.73 1.45
CA THR A 135 -12.23 -5.94 0.72
C THR A 135 -13.69 -6.25 1.04
N THR A 136 -13.94 -6.96 2.13
CA THR A 136 -15.27 -7.34 2.64
C THR A 136 -15.82 -6.36 3.66
N ASP A 137 -15.06 -5.34 4.00
CA ASP A 137 -15.46 -4.31 4.96
C ASP A 137 -16.70 -3.54 4.48
N THR A 138 -17.55 -3.19 5.41
CA THR A 138 -18.76 -2.39 5.18
C THR A 138 -18.55 -0.89 5.41
N ALA A 139 -17.50 -0.52 6.16
CA ALA A 139 -17.16 0.86 6.48
C ALA A 139 -15.66 1.10 6.48
N THR A 140 -15.25 2.32 6.19
CA THR A 140 -13.86 2.79 6.36
C THR A 140 -13.53 2.91 7.84
N LYS A 141 -12.26 2.64 8.18
CA LYS A 141 -11.72 2.78 9.54
C LYS A 141 -10.57 3.78 9.48
N THR A 142 -10.87 5.01 9.83
CA THR A 142 -9.92 6.13 9.79
C THR A 142 -10.01 6.94 11.06
N ILE A 143 -8.89 7.44 11.53
CA ILE A 143 -8.80 8.37 12.65
C ILE A 143 -7.66 9.35 12.41
N ALA A 144 -7.83 10.59 12.85
CA ALA A 144 -6.75 11.55 12.95
C ALA A 144 -6.83 12.26 14.30
N VAL A 145 -5.69 12.40 14.95
CA VAL A 145 -5.55 13.07 16.24
C VAL A 145 -4.42 14.10 16.11
N THR A 146 -4.64 15.28 16.61
CA THR A 146 -3.66 16.36 16.64
C THR A 146 -3.37 16.75 18.08
N GLU A 147 -2.09 16.85 18.43
CA GLU A 147 -1.64 17.20 19.77
C GLU A 147 -0.57 18.32 19.67
N THR A 148 -0.51 19.17 20.68
CA THR A 148 0.43 20.29 20.76
C THR A 148 1.48 20.01 21.81
N PHE A 149 2.75 19.99 21.41
CA PHE A 149 3.92 19.81 22.27
C PHE A 149 4.74 21.11 22.29
N GLY A 150 4.51 21.95 23.29
CA GLY A 150 5.14 23.25 23.35
C GLY A 150 4.70 24.16 22.21
N ARG A 151 5.58 24.39 21.22
CA ARG A 151 5.29 25.20 20.02
C ARG A 151 5.00 24.33 18.78
N ASP A 152 5.20 23.04 18.87
CA ASP A 152 5.05 22.10 17.75
C ASP A 152 3.68 21.45 17.78
N VAL A 153 3.07 21.35 16.60
CA VAL A 153 1.80 20.65 16.40
C VAL A 153 2.08 19.35 15.67
N VAL A 154 1.71 18.23 16.28
CA VAL A 154 1.90 16.89 15.71
C VAL A 154 0.55 16.29 15.40
N THR A 155 0.38 15.83 14.17
CA THR A 155 -0.82 15.08 13.75
C THR A 155 -0.47 13.63 13.49
N MET A 156 -1.20 12.72 14.11
CA MET A 156 -1.16 11.29 13.85
C MET A 156 -2.42 10.87 13.10
N ALA A 157 -2.28 10.19 11.98
CA ALA A 157 -3.40 9.62 11.25
C ALA A 157 -3.27 8.10 11.18
N GLY A 158 -4.40 7.42 11.27
CA GLY A 158 -4.48 5.97 11.14
C GLY A 158 -5.56 5.57 10.14
N VAL A 159 -5.27 4.53 9.37
CA VAL A 159 -6.21 3.88 8.47
C VAL A 159 -6.06 2.38 8.59
N ALA A 160 -7.16 1.65 8.60
CA ALA A 160 -7.16 0.20 8.70
C ALA A 160 -8.22 -0.44 7.81
N LYS A 161 -7.95 -1.66 7.39
CA LYS A 161 -8.94 -2.58 6.81
C LYS A 161 -9.31 -3.68 7.80
N GLY A 162 -10.39 -4.39 7.53
CA GLY A 162 -10.79 -5.54 8.33
C GLY A 162 -9.83 -6.72 8.20
N SER A 163 -9.87 -7.61 9.20
CA SER A 163 -9.01 -8.79 9.33
C SER A 163 -9.71 -10.11 9.01
N GLY A 164 -10.95 -10.09 8.52
CA GLY A 164 -11.80 -11.28 8.42
C GLY A 164 -11.52 -12.22 7.25
N MET A 165 -10.74 -11.82 6.28
CA MET A 165 -10.46 -12.60 5.07
C MET A 165 -9.20 -13.45 5.27
N ILE A 166 -9.36 -14.53 6.00
CA ILE A 166 -8.28 -15.45 6.36
C ILE A 166 -8.30 -16.68 5.46
#